data_aa7239f87482d6adca3345654e65b9d0
#
_entry.id   aa7239f87482d6adca3345654e65b9d0
#
_cell.length_a   1.000
_cell.length_b   1.000
_cell.length_c   1.000
_cell.angle_alpha   90.00
_cell.angle_beta   90.00
_cell.angle_gamma   90.00
#
_symmetry.space_group_name_H-M   'P 1'
#
loop_
_entity.id
_entity.type
_entity.pdbx_description
1 polymer ?
#
loop_
_entity_poly.entity_id
_entity_poly.type
_entity_poly.pdbx_seq_one_letter_code
_entity_poly.pdbx_strand_id
1 'polypeptide(L)'
;LAFNPKKRRTLAAGAAAALAAFLAACSTTPTVPTGPALPSAPGAAPGAGPSLTGPMPPAAPREFRAAWVSTVANIDWPSRAGLPVARQQAEAIAILDRAKALNLNAIVLQVRPSADAIYPSELEPWTEYLTGQQGKPPSPMYDPLKFWIDQAHARGLELHAWFNPYRARHATAKSAPSRDHISVTKPQTVKTYGRFQWMDPGEAEASKHTLDVVLDVVKRYDIDGVHIDDYFYPYPIEAPSATGAETAALDAGAAGAARPELEFPDQPAWQRYLAGGGQLDRAAWRRQNVNQLIEALYSGIHREKAWVRFGISPFGIGRPDRRPPGILGFSQYDKLYADAELWLKNGWLDYLSPQLYWPIAQQPQAFDVLLDYWLRENTRGRHVWPGLYTSRIDGSAKTYEPEEIVKQIGVTRSRAGGGNSIGHVHFSIAALMQNRKGISDQLKTISYQSAALIPATPWLGSDAPVAPKVGAKRGTAGLDLTLSAGKSATQYAIWARYGDEWRFVVAPAGRGDVTLADENGIAAGAVVVSAVDRLGNESERVTVKL
;
A
#
# COMPACT_ATOMS: atom_id res chain seq x y z
N LEU A 1 51.93 17.03 23.01
CA LEU A 1 52.43 16.39 24.24
C LEU A 1 51.50 15.22 24.53
N ALA A 2 51.69 14.03 24.06
CA ALA A 2 52.69 13.01 24.31
C ALA A 2 52.43 12.21 25.60
N PHE A 3 52.09 10.93 25.37
CA PHE A 3 52.49 9.73 26.11
C PHE A 3 51.78 9.39 27.46
N ASN A 4 51.53 8.16 27.84
CA ASN A 4 51.84 6.79 27.39
C ASN A 4 51.04 5.77 28.24
N PRO A 5 51.03 4.46 27.90
CA PRO A 5 50.09 3.44 28.31
C PRO A 5 50.62 2.50 29.44
N LYS A 6 49.84 1.48 29.72
CA LYS A 6 50.13 0.24 30.50
C LYS A 6 49.76 0.24 32.00
N LYS A 7 48.79 -0.65 32.31
CA LYS A 7 49.08 -1.80 33.13
C LYS A 7 47.96 -2.86 33.08
N ARG A 8 48.39 -4.04 32.64
CA ARG A 8 47.71 -5.32 32.78
C ARG A 8 47.71 -5.76 34.26
N ARG A 9 46.71 -6.55 34.64
CA ARG A 9 46.80 -7.76 35.51
C ARG A 9 45.38 -8.35 35.60
N THR A 10 45.11 -9.43 34.95
CA THR A 10 44.95 -10.87 35.26
C THR A 10 44.65 -11.24 36.70
N LEU A 11 43.57 -12.00 36.84
CA LEU A 11 43.32 -13.16 37.75
C LEU A 11 41.93 -13.67 37.35
N ALA A 12 41.73 -14.73 36.67
CA ALA A 12 41.99 -16.17 36.87
C ALA A 12 41.02 -16.81 37.85
N ALA A 13 40.09 -17.57 37.27
CA ALA A 13 39.75 -18.97 37.52
C ALA A 13 39.04 -19.38 38.84
N GLY A 14 38.07 -20.21 38.66
CA GLY A 14 37.53 -21.19 39.60
C GLY A 14 35.99 -21.20 39.56
N ALA A 15 35.28 -22.25 39.42
CA ALA A 15 35.53 -23.64 39.19
C ALA A 15 34.20 -24.27 38.73
N ALA A 16 34.34 -25.37 38.04
CA ALA A 16 33.31 -26.21 37.46
C ALA A 16 32.58 -27.11 38.48
N ALA A 17 31.47 -27.68 37.97
CA ALA A 17 30.94 -29.01 38.24
C ALA A 17 30.02 -29.24 39.44
N ALA A 18 28.79 -29.67 39.12
CA ALA A 18 28.10 -30.88 39.61
C ALA A 18 26.77 -30.96 38.86
N LEU A 19 26.55 -31.90 38.19
CA LEU A 19 26.44 -33.35 38.02
C LEU A 19 24.97 -33.77 37.85
N ALA A 20 24.77 -34.50 36.76
CA ALA A 20 23.54 -35.16 36.32
C ALA A 20 22.98 -36.12 37.39
N ALA A 21 21.70 -36.33 37.32
CA ALA A 21 20.94 -37.57 37.34
C ALA A 21 19.60 -37.42 38.06
N PHE A 22 18.51 -37.65 37.36
CA PHE A 22 17.54 -38.67 37.75
C PHE A 22 16.61 -38.96 36.59
N LEU A 23 16.74 -40.17 36.09
CA LEU A 23 15.84 -40.82 35.12
C LEU A 23 14.66 -41.45 35.88
N ALA A 24 13.58 -41.53 35.15
CA ALA A 24 12.48 -42.50 35.25
C ALA A 24 11.44 -42.31 36.34
N ALA A 25 10.21 -42.02 35.93
CA ALA A 25 9.07 -42.88 36.26
C ALA A 25 7.79 -42.49 35.52
N CYS A 26 7.24 -43.49 34.83
CA CYS A 26 5.83 -43.83 34.67
C CYS A 26 4.94 -42.96 33.75
N SER A 27 4.82 -43.44 32.52
CA SER A 27 3.66 -43.34 31.69
C SER A 27 2.41 -43.96 32.33
N THR A 28 1.39 -43.15 32.59
CA THR A 28 0.02 -43.65 32.75
C THR A 28 -0.91 -42.83 31.85
N THR A 29 -1.34 -43.46 30.77
CA THR A 29 -2.45 -43.00 29.92
C THR A 29 -3.78 -43.20 30.69
N PRO A 30 -4.67 -42.21 30.77
CA PRO A 30 -6.05 -42.46 31.18
C PRO A 30 -6.86 -43.01 30.01
N THR A 31 -7.38 -44.20 30.22
CA THR A 31 -8.41 -44.82 29.36
C THR A 31 -9.74 -44.08 29.54
N VAL A 32 -10.30 -43.59 28.41
CA VAL A 32 -11.66 -43.04 28.32
C VAL A 32 -12.62 -44.23 28.16
N PRO A 33 -13.73 -44.32 28.90
CA PRO A 33 -14.71 -45.37 28.71
C PRO A 33 -15.54 -45.16 27.44
N THR A 34 -15.60 -46.18 26.60
CA THR A 34 -16.46 -46.26 25.41
C THR A 34 -17.91 -46.45 25.84
N GLY A 35 -18.74 -45.44 25.57
CA GLY A 35 -20.20 -45.57 25.59
C GLY A 35 -20.72 -46.20 24.27
N PRO A 36 -21.91 -46.81 24.30
CA PRO A 36 -22.41 -47.59 23.15
C PRO A 36 -22.76 -46.72 21.94
N ALA A 37 -22.31 -47.17 20.75
CA ALA A 37 -22.59 -46.55 19.47
C ALA A 37 -24.07 -46.61 19.10
N LEU A 38 -24.63 -45.46 18.75
CA LEU A 38 -25.93 -45.34 18.07
C LEU A 38 -25.77 -45.71 16.59
N PRO A 39 -26.77 -46.36 15.97
CA PRO A 39 -26.67 -46.77 14.57
C PRO A 39 -26.74 -45.54 13.64
N SER A 40 -25.76 -45.38 12.80
CA SER A 40 -25.70 -44.38 11.72
C SER A 40 -26.76 -44.72 10.67
N ALA A 41 -27.63 -43.76 10.37
CA ALA A 41 -28.47 -43.79 9.17
C ALA A 41 -27.57 -43.64 7.92
N PRO A 42 -27.89 -44.29 6.80
CA PRO A 42 -27.11 -44.11 5.57
C PRO A 42 -27.38 -42.73 4.99
N GLY A 43 -26.47 -41.79 5.28
CA GLY A 43 -26.39 -40.50 4.61
C GLY A 43 -25.86 -40.71 3.19
N ALA A 44 -26.62 -40.27 2.20
CA ALA A 44 -26.19 -40.21 0.83
C ALA A 44 -24.88 -39.42 0.77
N ALA A 45 -23.81 -40.05 0.30
CA ALA A 45 -22.54 -39.39 0.04
C ALA A 45 -22.77 -38.25 -0.97
N PRO A 46 -22.23 -37.03 -0.73
CA PRO A 46 -22.20 -36.00 -1.75
C PRO A 46 -21.47 -36.60 -2.97
N GLY A 47 -22.10 -36.53 -4.15
CA GLY A 47 -21.52 -37.07 -5.37
C GLY A 47 -20.10 -36.55 -5.56
N ALA A 48 -19.14 -37.45 -5.61
CA ALA A 48 -17.76 -37.10 -5.90
C ALA A 48 -17.72 -36.37 -7.25
N GLY A 49 -17.35 -35.10 -7.23
CA GLY A 49 -17.08 -34.33 -8.44
C GLY A 49 -16.03 -35.06 -9.31
N PRO A 50 -15.93 -34.73 -10.59
CA PRO A 50 -15.02 -35.39 -11.50
C PRO A 50 -13.58 -35.31 -10.97
N SER A 51 -13.00 -36.50 -10.74
CA SER A 51 -11.59 -36.62 -10.33
C SER A 51 -10.69 -36.23 -11.51
N LEU A 52 -9.76 -35.30 -11.31
CA LEU A 52 -8.73 -35.00 -12.28
C LEU A 52 -7.81 -36.24 -12.41
N THR A 53 -7.55 -36.66 -13.64
CA THR A 53 -6.47 -37.60 -13.94
C THR A 53 -5.16 -36.78 -14.03
N GLY A 54 -4.43 -36.63 -12.89
CA GLY A 54 -3.17 -35.91 -12.85
C GLY A 54 -3.03 -35.00 -11.59
N PRO A 55 -1.87 -34.34 -11.44
CA PRO A 55 -1.61 -33.51 -10.26
C PRO A 55 -2.56 -32.32 -10.19
N MET A 56 -3.00 -32.01 -8.97
CA MET A 56 -3.79 -30.79 -8.69
C MET A 56 -2.95 -29.52 -8.96
N PRO A 57 -3.60 -28.40 -9.36
CA PRO A 57 -2.89 -27.14 -9.52
C PRO A 57 -2.26 -26.66 -8.21
N PRO A 58 -1.12 -25.95 -8.27
CA PRO A 58 -0.48 -25.38 -7.10
C PRO A 58 -1.39 -24.35 -6.40
N ALA A 59 -0.96 -23.88 -5.22
CA ALA A 59 -1.60 -22.73 -4.56
C ALA A 59 -1.56 -21.50 -5.49
N ALA A 60 -2.57 -20.64 -5.41
CA ALA A 60 -2.58 -19.38 -6.16
C ALA A 60 -1.38 -18.52 -5.75
N PRO A 61 -0.62 -17.97 -6.70
CA PRO A 61 0.39 -16.98 -6.39
C PRO A 61 -0.28 -15.76 -5.71
N ARG A 62 0.28 -15.30 -4.58
CA ARG A 62 -0.26 -14.15 -3.84
C ARG A 62 0.83 -13.13 -3.61
N GLU A 63 0.64 -11.94 -4.15
CA GLU A 63 1.56 -10.81 -4.03
C GLU A 63 0.83 -9.52 -4.38
N PHE A 64 0.89 -8.51 -3.50
CA PHE A 64 0.40 -7.18 -3.85
C PHE A 64 1.39 -6.49 -4.79
N ARG A 65 0.94 -6.14 -5.98
CA ARG A 65 1.73 -5.50 -7.03
C ARG A 65 1.05 -4.23 -7.47
N ALA A 66 1.45 -3.10 -6.90
CA ALA A 66 0.81 -1.83 -7.16
C ALA A 66 1.77 -0.76 -7.69
N ALA A 67 1.20 0.31 -8.21
CA ALA A 67 1.93 1.52 -8.53
C ALA A 67 1.14 2.75 -8.07
N TRP A 68 1.85 3.76 -7.55
CA TRP A 68 1.29 5.08 -7.29
C TRP A 68 1.08 5.85 -8.59
N VAL A 69 -0.06 6.53 -8.67
CA VAL A 69 -0.40 7.51 -9.71
C VAL A 69 -0.64 8.85 -9.03
N SER A 70 0.34 9.73 -9.08
CA SER A 70 0.34 11.04 -8.44
C SER A 70 -0.31 12.09 -9.33
N THR A 71 -1.27 12.85 -8.79
CA THR A 71 -1.94 13.94 -9.51
C THR A 71 -1.36 15.31 -9.18
N VAL A 72 -0.78 15.47 -7.99
CA VAL A 72 -0.12 16.72 -7.60
C VAL A 72 0.94 17.10 -8.61
N ALA A 73 0.97 18.37 -8.98
CA ALA A 73 1.92 18.93 -9.96
C ALA A 73 1.94 18.18 -11.32
N ASN A 74 0.89 17.38 -11.61
CA ASN A 74 0.78 16.57 -12.83
C ASN A 74 1.96 15.60 -13.02
N ILE A 75 2.43 14.98 -11.91
CA ILE A 75 3.57 14.07 -11.94
C ILE A 75 3.28 12.86 -12.83
N ASP A 76 2.11 12.22 -12.66
CA ASP A 76 1.75 11.02 -13.42
C ASP A 76 0.47 11.22 -14.24
N TRP A 77 -0.60 11.74 -13.63
CA TRP A 77 -1.89 11.90 -14.29
C TRP A 77 -2.69 13.10 -13.73
N PRO A 78 -3.42 13.86 -14.58
CA PRO A 78 -3.22 13.90 -16.05
C PRO A 78 -1.83 14.46 -16.38
N SER A 79 -1.29 14.18 -17.56
CA SER A 79 0.07 14.57 -17.97
C SER A 79 0.32 16.09 -17.94
N ARG A 80 -0.75 16.89 -17.97
CA ARG A 80 -0.77 18.34 -17.70
C ARG A 80 -2.17 18.79 -17.37
N ALA A 81 -2.28 19.89 -16.66
CA ALA A 81 -3.55 20.54 -16.40
C ALA A 81 -4.21 21.06 -17.69
N GLY A 82 -5.54 21.11 -17.72
CA GLY A 82 -6.32 21.65 -18.82
C GLY A 82 -6.40 20.74 -20.04
N LEU A 83 -6.08 19.45 -19.94
CA LEU A 83 -6.35 18.49 -21.00
C LEU A 83 -7.85 18.33 -21.24
N PRO A 84 -8.29 18.17 -22.53
CA PRO A 84 -9.65 17.75 -22.83
C PRO A 84 -10.02 16.45 -22.11
N VAL A 85 -11.28 16.30 -21.70
CA VAL A 85 -11.77 15.11 -20.95
C VAL A 85 -11.43 13.81 -21.66
N ALA A 86 -11.64 13.72 -22.97
CA ALA A 86 -11.31 12.52 -23.75
C ALA A 86 -9.81 12.14 -23.66
N ARG A 87 -8.92 13.12 -23.50
CA ARG A 87 -7.48 12.87 -23.31
C ARG A 87 -7.17 12.42 -21.90
N GLN A 88 -7.78 13.03 -20.87
CA GLN A 88 -7.66 12.57 -19.49
C GLN A 88 -8.09 11.10 -19.37
N GLN A 89 -9.23 10.74 -19.97
CA GLN A 89 -9.75 9.36 -19.98
C GLN A 89 -8.81 8.41 -20.75
N ALA A 90 -8.31 8.81 -21.92
CA ALA A 90 -7.38 7.98 -22.70
C ALA A 90 -6.07 7.71 -21.96
N GLU A 91 -5.52 8.70 -21.24
CA GLU A 91 -4.33 8.52 -20.42
C GLU A 91 -4.59 7.56 -19.25
N ALA A 92 -5.74 7.68 -18.58
CA ALA A 92 -6.14 6.77 -17.51
C ALA A 92 -6.27 5.32 -18.00
N ILE A 93 -6.92 5.11 -19.15
CA ILE A 93 -7.02 3.80 -19.81
C ILE A 93 -5.62 3.25 -20.12
N ALA A 94 -4.74 4.05 -20.71
CA ALA A 94 -3.39 3.62 -21.06
C ALA A 94 -2.58 3.19 -19.84
N ILE A 95 -2.72 3.90 -18.71
CA ILE A 95 -2.09 3.53 -17.44
C ILE A 95 -2.61 2.18 -16.92
N LEU A 96 -3.93 2.00 -16.91
CA LEU A 96 -4.56 0.76 -16.45
C LEU A 96 -4.24 -0.42 -17.36
N ASP A 97 -4.20 -0.22 -18.68
CA ASP A 97 -3.80 -1.24 -19.65
C ASP A 97 -2.33 -1.65 -19.45
N ARG A 98 -1.44 -0.69 -19.20
CA ARG A 98 -0.03 -0.97 -18.88
C ARG A 98 0.09 -1.75 -17.57
N ALA A 99 -0.63 -1.35 -16.52
CA ALA A 99 -0.64 -2.05 -15.25
C ALA A 99 -1.09 -3.51 -15.42
N LYS A 100 -2.19 -3.74 -16.15
CA LYS A 100 -2.68 -5.10 -16.45
C LYS A 100 -1.68 -5.91 -17.27
N ALA A 101 -1.09 -5.32 -18.31
CA ALA A 101 -0.09 -5.99 -19.16
C ALA A 101 1.16 -6.42 -18.37
N LEU A 102 1.52 -5.68 -17.32
CA LEU A 102 2.62 -5.99 -16.39
C LEU A 102 2.22 -6.94 -15.27
N ASN A 103 1.01 -7.49 -15.23
CA ASN A 103 0.50 -8.28 -14.11
C ASN A 103 0.56 -7.55 -12.74
N LEU A 104 0.42 -6.21 -12.73
CA LEU A 104 0.03 -5.48 -11.52
C LEU A 104 -1.43 -5.82 -11.18
N ASN A 105 -1.80 -5.69 -9.91
CA ASN A 105 -3.15 -6.01 -9.44
C ASN A 105 -3.81 -4.87 -8.66
N ALA A 106 -3.11 -3.74 -8.47
CA ALA A 106 -3.69 -2.55 -7.87
C ALA A 106 -3.07 -1.24 -8.40
N ILE A 107 -3.85 -0.16 -8.31
CA ILE A 107 -3.41 1.23 -8.51
C ILE A 107 -3.70 2.03 -7.25
N VAL A 108 -2.74 2.83 -6.81
CA VAL A 108 -2.89 3.80 -5.71
C VAL A 108 -2.97 5.19 -6.33
N LEU A 109 -4.19 5.69 -6.55
CA LEU A 109 -4.48 6.95 -7.25
C LEU A 109 -4.62 8.10 -6.26
N GLN A 110 -3.83 9.17 -6.43
CA GLN A 110 -3.97 10.39 -5.63
C GLN A 110 -5.25 11.15 -6.01
N VAL A 111 -6.24 11.10 -5.12
CA VAL A 111 -7.56 11.71 -5.34
C VAL A 111 -7.72 13.05 -4.65
N ARG A 112 -6.88 13.32 -3.63
CA ARG A 112 -6.86 14.55 -2.82
C ARG A 112 -5.43 15.07 -2.68
N PRO A 113 -4.93 15.90 -3.61
CA PRO A 113 -3.54 16.37 -3.57
C PRO A 113 -3.28 17.53 -2.60
N SER A 114 -4.22 18.47 -2.39
CA SER A 114 -4.00 19.71 -1.64
C SER A 114 -5.30 20.29 -1.05
N ALA A 115 -6.00 19.53 -0.22
CA ALA A 115 -7.34 19.86 0.28
C ALA A 115 -8.29 20.26 -0.87
N ASP A 116 -8.18 19.55 -1.96
CA ASP A 116 -8.96 19.66 -3.19
C ASP A 116 -9.11 18.27 -3.83
N ALA A 117 -10.05 18.10 -4.74
CA ALA A 117 -10.47 16.79 -5.23
C ALA A 117 -10.37 16.65 -6.74
N ILE A 118 -10.12 15.43 -7.24
CA ILE A 118 -10.29 15.07 -8.65
C ILE A 118 -11.69 14.53 -8.96
N TYR A 119 -12.63 14.62 -8.03
CA TYR A 119 -14.00 14.09 -8.12
C TYR A 119 -15.01 15.14 -7.64
N PRO A 120 -16.31 15.03 -7.99
CA PRO A 120 -17.33 15.92 -7.45
C PRO A 120 -17.40 15.80 -5.93
N SER A 121 -17.09 16.87 -5.21
CA SER A 121 -17.15 16.93 -3.75
C SER A 121 -17.95 18.15 -3.30
N GLU A 122 -18.75 17.97 -2.24
CA GLU A 122 -19.42 19.08 -1.54
C GLU A 122 -18.54 19.64 -0.41
N LEU A 123 -17.42 18.97 -0.09
CA LEU A 123 -16.53 19.32 1.01
C LEU A 123 -15.29 20.08 0.56
N GLU A 124 -14.82 19.85 -0.67
CA GLU A 124 -13.59 20.42 -1.21
C GLU A 124 -13.74 20.80 -2.68
N PRO A 125 -13.05 21.87 -3.15
CA PRO A 125 -13.11 22.29 -4.55
C PRO A 125 -12.41 21.30 -5.48
N TRP A 126 -12.71 21.40 -6.78
CA TRP A 126 -11.94 20.73 -7.83
C TRP A 126 -10.47 21.18 -7.82
N THR A 127 -9.56 20.22 -7.97
CA THR A 127 -8.13 20.52 -8.03
C THR A 127 -7.74 21.26 -9.33
N GLU A 128 -6.78 22.19 -9.23
CA GLU A 128 -6.21 22.88 -10.39
C GLU A 128 -5.47 21.91 -11.34
N TYR A 129 -5.00 20.77 -10.86
CA TYR A 129 -4.24 19.82 -11.66
C TYR A 129 -5.07 19.13 -12.76
N LEU A 130 -6.40 19.14 -12.65
CA LEU A 130 -7.29 18.69 -13.74
C LEU A 130 -7.48 19.76 -14.83
N THR A 131 -7.86 20.98 -14.42
CA THR A 131 -8.38 21.98 -15.36
C THR A 131 -7.49 23.22 -15.48
N GLY A 132 -6.48 23.36 -14.64
CA GLY A 132 -5.61 24.54 -14.55
C GLY A 132 -6.13 25.62 -13.62
N GLN A 133 -7.33 25.44 -13.01
CA GLN A 133 -7.92 26.37 -12.07
C GLN A 133 -8.64 25.63 -10.97
N GLN A 134 -8.28 25.89 -9.70
CA GLN A 134 -8.97 25.30 -8.56
C GLN A 134 -10.44 25.73 -8.51
N GLY A 135 -11.34 24.81 -8.19
CA GLY A 135 -12.78 25.02 -8.15
C GLY A 135 -13.48 24.89 -9.51
N LYS A 136 -12.73 24.77 -10.62
CA LYS A 136 -13.31 24.60 -11.95
C LYS A 136 -13.47 23.11 -12.29
N PRO A 137 -14.71 22.62 -12.53
CA PRO A 137 -14.93 21.24 -12.96
C PRO A 137 -14.41 20.97 -14.37
N PRO A 138 -14.16 19.71 -14.74
CA PRO A 138 -13.89 19.33 -16.13
C PRO A 138 -15.10 19.62 -17.03
N SER A 139 -14.82 19.91 -18.32
CA SER A 139 -15.87 20.18 -19.32
C SER A 139 -15.58 19.37 -20.61
N PRO A 140 -16.51 18.51 -21.08
CA PRO A 140 -17.79 18.19 -20.43
C PRO A 140 -17.59 17.60 -19.03
N MET A 141 -18.62 17.76 -18.17
CA MET A 141 -18.57 17.23 -16.79
C MET A 141 -18.50 15.71 -16.81
N TYR A 142 -17.58 15.13 -16.02
CA TYR A 142 -17.50 13.71 -15.70
C TYR A 142 -16.93 13.55 -14.29
N ASP A 143 -17.07 12.37 -13.73
CA ASP A 143 -16.46 12.00 -12.45
C ASP A 143 -15.17 11.19 -12.71
N PRO A 144 -13.98 11.79 -12.58
CA PRO A 144 -12.72 11.09 -12.80
C PRO A 144 -12.52 9.91 -11.86
N LEU A 145 -12.87 10.03 -10.57
CA LEU A 145 -12.66 8.94 -9.62
C LEU A 145 -13.53 7.73 -9.97
N LYS A 146 -14.82 7.96 -10.25
CA LYS A 146 -15.71 6.89 -10.70
C LYS A 146 -15.19 6.23 -11.99
N PHE A 147 -14.74 7.03 -12.94
CA PHE A 147 -14.17 6.53 -14.20
C PHE A 147 -12.95 5.62 -13.93
N TRP A 148 -12.01 6.05 -13.09
CA TRP A 148 -10.84 5.25 -12.72
C TRP A 148 -11.22 3.92 -12.06
N ILE A 149 -12.18 3.93 -11.12
CA ILE A 149 -12.67 2.74 -10.43
C ILE A 149 -13.28 1.75 -11.44
N ASP A 150 -14.23 2.21 -12.25
CA ASP A 150 -14.93 1.36 -13.23
C ASP A 150 -13.93 0.72 -14.21
N GLN A 151 -12.95 1.49 -14.69
CA GLN A 151 -11.93 1.02 -15.63
C GLN A 151 -10.88 0.09 -14.96
N ALA A 152 -10.54 0.30 -13.70
CA ALA A 152 -9.67 -0.58 -12.93
C ALA A 152 -10.34 -1.94 -12.69
N HIS A 153 -11.57 -1.93 -12.17
CA HIS A 153 -12.34 -3.14 -11.88
C HIS A 153 -12.63 -3.96 -13.15
N ALA A 154 -12.93 -3.32 -14.28
CA ALA A 154 -13.09 -4.01 -15.58
C ALA A 154 -11.84 -4.79 -16.01
N ARG A 155 -10.66 -4.45 -15.47
CA ARG A 155 -9.37 -5.12 -15.72
C ARG A 155 -8.95 -6.06 -14.59
N GLY A 156 -9.74 -6.16 -13.53
CA GLY A 156 -9.41 -6.93 -12.32
C GLY A 156 -8.28 -6.30 -11.50
N LEU A 157 -8.18 -4.97 -11.53
CA LEU A 157 -7.27 -4.18 -10.70
C LEU A 157 -8.04 -3.57 -9.53
N GLU A 158 -7.49 -3.61 -8.31
CA GLU A 158 -8.00 -2.82 -7.20
C GLU A 158 -7.62 -1.35 -7.39
N LEU A 159 -8.47 -0.44 -6.88
CA LEU A 159 -8.17 0.98 -6.81
C LEU A 159 -8.19 1.45 -5.37
N HIS A 160 -7.01 1.91 -4.90
CA HIS A 160 -6.83 2.53 -3.60
C HIS A 160 -6.80 4.04 -3.77
N ALA A 161 -7.72 4.75 -3.12
CA ALA A 161 -7.80 6.20 -3.15
C ALA A 161 -6.74 6.81 -2.21
N TRP A 162 -5.80 7.58 -2.75
CA TRP A 162 -4.74 8.21 -1.98
C TRP A 162 -5.06 9.66 -1.66
N PHE A 163 -5.02 10.00 -0.38
CA PHE A 163 -5.25 11.32 0.18
C PHE A 163 -3.97 11.86 0.81
N ASN A 164 -3.57 13.08 0.47
CA ASN A 164 -2.65 13.81 1.31
C ASN A 164 -3.43 14.36 2.53
N PRO A 165 -3.04 14.04 3.80
CA PRO A 165 -3.91 14.32 4.94
C PRO A 165 -3.99 15.80 5.32
N TYR A 166 -2.91 16.59 5.13
CA TYR A 166 -2.85 17.94 5.70
C TYR A 166 -2.35 19.04 4.76
N ARG A 167 -1.82 18.70 3.58
CA ARG A 167 -1.39 19.74 2.66
C ARG A 167 -2.60 20.50 2.09
N ALA A 168 -2.65 21.83 2.34
CA ALA A 168 -3.68 22.69 1.80
C ALA A 168 -3.25 23.34 0.46
N ARG A 169 -1.94 23.59 0.26
CA ARG A 169 -1.42 24.13 -1.00
C ARG A 169 -0.01 23.66 -1.26
N HIS A 170 0.24 23.15 -2.44
CA HIS A 170 1.59 22.76 -2.89
C HIS A 170 2.37 23.99 -3.39
N ALA A 171 3.71 23.96 -3.25
CA ALA A 171 4.59 25.06 -3.68
C ALA A 171 4.52 25.37 -5.19
N THR A 172 4.08 24.42 -6.01
CA THR A 172 3.92 24.59 -7.47
C THR A 172 2.52 25.03 -7.89
N ALA A 173 1.60 25.24 -6.96
CA ALA A 173 0.25 25.68 -7.25
C ALA A 173 0.26 27.06 -7.93
N LYS A 174 -0.54 27.21 -8.99
CA LYS A 174 -0.55 28.40 -9.85
C LYS A 174 -1.85 29.21 -9.73
N SER A 175 -2.99 28.54 -9.55
CA SER A 175 -4.28 29.23 -9.42
C SER A 175 -4.47 29.83 -8.02
N ALA A 176 -5.28 30.88 -7.92
CA ALA A 176 -5.75 31.33 -6.61
C ALA A 176 -6.61 30.23 -5.96
N PRO A 177 -6.66 30.17 -4.61
CA PRO A 177 -7.58 29.28 -3.92
C PRO A 177 -9.03 29.56 -4.31
N SER A 178 -9.82 28.49 -4.51
CA SER A 178 -11.26 28.63 -4.69
C SER A 178 -11.93 29.17 -3.44
N ARG A 179 -13.05 29.88 -3.58
CA ARG A 179 -13.83 30.39 -2.44
C ARG A 179 -14.27 29.30 -1.47
N ASP A 180 -14.39 28.05 -1.96
CA ASP A 180 -14.84 26.91 -1.18
C ASP A 180 -13.65 26.13 -0.56
N HIS A 181 -12.41 26.55 -0.82
CA HIS A 181 -11.23 25.90 -0.29
C HIS A 181 -11.06 26.21 1.22
N ILE A 182 -10.57 25.21 2.01
CA ILE A 182 -10.45 25.34 3.48
C ILE A 182 -9.58 26.54 3.91
N SER A 183 -8.59 26.94 3.13
CA SER A 183 -7.78 28.13 3.42
C SER A 183 -8.57 29.44 3.32
N VAL A 184 -9.74 29.42 2.67
CA VAL A 184 -10.66 30.58 2.55
C VAL A 184 -11.81 30.45 3.54
N THR A 185 -12.41 29.25 3.63
CA THR A 185 -13.59 29.02 4.49
C THR A 185 -13.25 28.89 5.97
N LYS A 186 -12.05 28.37 6.30
CA LYS A 186 -11.57 28.13 7.66
C LYS A 186 -10.09 28.53 7.81
N PRO A 187 -9.72 29.78 7.54
CA PRO A 187 -8.33 30.22 7.47
C PRO A 187 -7.55 29.99 8.78
N GLN A 188 -8.22 29.95 9.93
CA GLN A 188 -7.60 29.67 11.23
C GLN A 188 -6.96 28.28 11.30
N THR A 189 -7.45 27.31 10.53
CA THR A 189 -6.95 25.94 10.50
C THR A 189 -5.75 25.75 9.58
N VAL A 190 -5.43 26.74 8.74
CA VAL A 190 -4.38 26.66 7.73
C VAL A 190 -3.22 27.59 8.07
N LYS A 191 -2.01 27.07 8.00
CA LYS A 191 -0.77 27.80 8.28
C LYS A 191 0.06 27.91 7.00
N THR A 192 0.72 29.05 6.81
CA THR A 192 1.76 29.20 5.78
C THR A 192 3.09 28.71 6.32
N TYR A 193 3.75 27.82 5.58
CA TYR A 193 5.05 27.26 5.91
C TYR A 193 5.95 27.28 4.67
N GLY A 194 6.82 28.27 4.59
CA GLY A 194 7.55 28.58 3.36
C GLY A 194 6.60 28.86 2.19
N ARG A 195 6.74 28.09 1.12
CA ARG A 195 5.91 28.18 -0.09
C ARG A 195 4.66 27.30 -0.04
N PHE A 196 4.44 26.57 1.06
CA PHE A 196 3.29 25.67 1.24
C PHE A 196 2.21 26.33 2.11
N GLN A 197 0.97 25.85 1.95
CA GLN A 197 -0.05 26.00 2.98
C GLN A 197 -0.39 24.62 3.54
N TRP A 198 -0.55 24.56 4.86
CA TRP A 198 -0.70 23.32 5.60
C TRP A 198 -1.86 23.43 6.58
N MET A 199 -2.74 22.45 6.57
CA MET A 199 -3.74 22.30 7.63
C MET A 199 -3.01 21.91 8.91
N ASP A 200 -3.24 22.65 9.99
CA ASP A 200 -2.55 22.42 11.26
C ASP A 200 -3.11 21.17 11.96
N PRO A 201 -2.32 20.10 12.13
CA PRO A 201 -2.79 18.90 12.84
C PRO A 201 -3.20 19.17 14.30
N GLY A 202 -2.73 20.28 14.91
CA GLY A 202 -3.14 20.74 16.23
C GLY A 202 -4.53 21.36 16.28
N GLU A 203 -5.16 21.63 15.14
CA GLU A 203 -6.52 22.11 15.03
C GLU A 203 -7.47 20.92 14.82
N ALA A 204 -8.30 20.60 15.82
CA ALA A 204 -9.25 19.49 15.74
C ALA A 204 -10.17 19.57 14.50
N GLU A 205 -10.52 20.79 14.10
CA GLU A 205 -11.34 21.04 12.91
C GLU A 205 -10.63 20.66 11.61
N ALA A 206 -9.30 20.80 11.52
CA ALA A 206 -8.50 20.38 10.39
C ALA A 206 -8.50 18.85 10.24
N SER A 207 -8.24 18.13 11.34
CA SER A 207 -8.28 16.67 11.37
C SER A 207 -9.67 16.13 11.08
N LYS A 208 -10.72 16.76 11.65
CA LYS A 208 -12.12 16.40 11.37
C LYS A 208 -12.45 16.57 9.88
N HIS A 209 -12.04 17.68 9.27
CA HIS A 209 -12.27 17.92 7.84
C HIS A 209 -11.64 16.83 6.96
N THR A 210 -10.39 16.44 7.24
CA THR A 210 -9.73 15.33 6.52
C THR A 210 -10.47 14.02 6.72
N LEU A 211 -10.90 13.70 7.95
CA LEU A 211 -11.70 12.52 8.23
C LEU A 211 -13.01 12.51 7.44
N ASP A 212 -13.75 13.62 7.47
CA ASP A 212 -15.04 13.76 6.77
C ASP A 212 -14.88 13.54 5.26
N VAL A 213 -13.82 14.11 4.65
CA VAL A 213 -13.52 13.96 3.21
C VAL A 213 -13.21 12.51 2.85
N VAL A 214 -12.39 11.83 3.66
CA VAL A 214 -12.06 10.40 3.42
C VAL A 214 -13.31 9.54 3.53
N LEU A 215 -14.12 9.75 4.59
CA LEU A 215 -15.34 8.97 4.80
C LEU A 215 -16.40 9.23 3.75
N ASP A 216 -16.49 10.44 3.20
CA ASP A 216 -17.37 10.77 2.07
C ASP A 216 -17.02 9.93 0.84
N VAL A 217 -15.72 9.80 0.51
CA VAL A 217 -15.27 8.96 -0.60
C VAL A 217 -15.53 7.48 -0.32
N VAL A 218 -15.19 6.99 0.87
CA VAL A 218 -15.48 5.59 1.26
C VAL A 218 -16.97 5.27 1.11
N LYS A 219 -17.83 6.16 1.55
CA LYS A 219 -19.28 5.97 1.48
C LYS A 219 -19.81 5.95 0.04
N ARG A 220 -19.39 6.90 -0.78
CA ARG A 220 -19.96 7.12 -2.13
C ARG A 220 -19.34 6.25 -3.22
N TYR A 221 -18.08 5.88 -3.10
CA TYR A 221 -17.34 5.19 -4.16
C TYR A 221 -17.03 3.74 -3.82
N ASP A 222 -16.93 2.91 -4.85
CA ASP A 222 -16.60 1.48 -4.73
C ASP A 222 -15.07 1.26 -4.77
N ILE A 223 -14.34 1.98 -3.89
CA ILE A 223 -12.90 1.82 -3.74
C ILE A 223 -12.55 0.56 -2.94
N ASP A 224 -11.37 -0.01 -3.20
CA ASP A 224 -10.86 -1.20 -2.52
C ASP A 224 -9.97 -0.84 -1.32
N GLY A 225 -9.41 0.38 -1.31
CA GLY A 225 -8.58 0.88 -0.22
C GLY A 225 -8.55 2.39 -0.12
N VAL A 226 -8.25 2.88 1.07
CA VAL A 226 -7.82 4.24 1.37
C VAL A 226 -6.32 4.20 1.61
N HIS A 227 -5.59 5.16 1.06
CA HIS A 227 -4.16 5.31 1.26
C HIS A 227 -3.82 6.74 1.66
N ILE A 228 -2.95 6.91 2.65
CA ILE A 228 -2.36 8.23 2.98
C ILE A 228 -0.84 8.16 2.89
N ASP A 229 -0.24 9.31 2.55
CA ASP A 229 1.21 9.47 2.47
C ASP A 229 1.82 9.95 3.82
N ASP A 230 3.06 10.42 3.80
CA ASP A 230 3.82 10.81 4.97
C ASP A 230 3.76 12.31 5.30
N TYR A 231 2.87 13.06 4.66
CA TYR A 231 2.74 14.50 4.86
C TYR A 231 1.83 14.84 6.05
N PHE A 232 2.24 14.45 7.27
CA PHE A 232 1.53 14.78 8.53
C PHE A 232 1.82 16.21 8.94
N TYR A 233 2.93 16.49 9.64
CA TYR A 233 3.51 17.84 9.65
C TYR A 233 4.36 18.01 8.39
N PRO A 234 4.62 19.26 7.93
CA PRO A 234 5.44 19.46 6.74
C PRO A 234 6.91 19.06 6.99
N TYR A 235 7.59 18.63 5.93
CA TYR A 235 9.03 18.46 5.99
C TYR A 235 9.70 19.77 6.41
N PRO A 236 10.67 19.74 7.34
CA PRO A 236 11.37 20.93 7.81
C PRO A 236 12.01 21.69 6.65
N ILE A 237 11.90 23.01 6.68
CA ILE A 237 12.61 23.93 5.80
C ILE A 237 13.53 24.82 6.62
N GLU A 238 14.61 25.28 6.02
CA GLU A 238 15.51 26.25 6.67
C GLU A 238 14.77 27.58 6.88
N ALA A 239 15.03 28.24 8.00
CA ALA A 239 14.55 29.59 8.23
C ALA A 239 15.11 30.54 7.16
N PRO A 240 14.31 31.52 6.67
CA PRO A 240 14.77 32.50 5.71
C PRO A 240 16.05 33.19 6.21
N SER A 241 17.04 33.33 5.30
CA SER A 241 18.22 34.14 5.64
C SER A 241 17.82 35.61 5.74
N ALA A 242 18.52 36.37 6.58
CA ALA A 242 18.32 37.82 6.69
C ALA A 242 18.46 38.55 5.33
N THR A 243 18.97 37.87 4.29
CA THR A 243 19.15 38.37 2.92
C THR A 243 18.08 37.93 1.92
N GLY A 244 16.99 37.24 2.38
CA GLY A 244 15.80 36.97 1.55
C GLY A 244 15.94 35.87 0.47
N ALA A 245 16.99 35.07 0.46
CA ALA A 245 17.13 33.94 -0.47
C ALA A 245 16.62 32.64 0.16
N GLU A 246 15.44 32.20 -0.26
CA GLU A 246 14.89 30.87 0.08
C GLU A 246 15.53 29.80 -0.81
N THR A 247 16.26 28.88 -0.21
CA THR A 247 16.63 27.61 -0.88
C THR A 247 15.85 26.47 -0.23
N ALA A 248 14.97 25.83 -1.00
CA ALA A 248 14.29 24.62 -0.60
C ALA A 248 15.30 23.46 -0.56
N ALA A 249 15.64 22.96 0.62
CA ALA A 249 16.42 21.73 0.77
C ALA A 249 15.53 20.52 0.45
N LEU A 250 15.51 20.09 -0.81
CA LEU A 250 14.93 18.81 -1.26
C LEU A 250 15.97 17.68 -1.30
N ASP A 251 17.21 17.93 -0.87
CA ASP A 251 18.27 16.91 -0.82
C ASP A 251 18.93 16.89 0.58
N ALA A 252 18.59 15.87 1.36
CA ALA A 252 19.27 15.57 2.63
C ALA A 252 20.65 14.95 2.37
N GLY A 253 21.61 15.74 1.90
CA GLY A 253 22.93 15.22 1.53
C GLY A 253 24.11 16.17 1.57
N ALA A 254 23.97 17.45 1.93
CA ALA A 254 25.10 18.39 1.99
C ALA A 254 25.38 18.82 3.44
N ALA A 255 26.52 18.43 3.98
CA ALA A 255 27.07 18.91 5.24
C ALA A 255 27.63 20.33 5.06
N GLY A 256 26.75 21.34 5.24
CA GLY A 256 27.13 22.71 5.54
C GLY A 256 26.58 23.07 6.92
N ALA A 257 27.09 24.08 7.60
CA ALA A 257 26.61 24.51 8.90
C ALA A 257 25.08 24.68 8.81
N ALA A 258 24.33 23.77 9.48
CA ALA A 258 22.89 23.70 9.40
C ALA A 258 22.26 25.02 9.88
N ARG A 259 21.53 25.70 9.01
CA ARG A 259 20.68 26.81 9.41
C ARG A 259 19.58 26.29 10.35
N PRO A 260 19.09 27.13 11.29
CA PRO A 260 17.97 26.72 12.13
C PRO A 260 16.75 26.40 11.25
N GLU A 261 16.07 25.30 11.57
CA GLU A 261 14.82 24.94 10.92
C GLU A 261 13.74 25.98 11.25
N LEU A 262 12.89 26.29 10.28
CA LEU A 262 11.71 27.11 10.51
C LEU A 262 10.74 26.32 11.38
N GLU A 263 10.33 26.89 12.51
CA GLU A 263 9.32 26.27 13.37
C GLU A 263 7.95 26.30 12.71
N PHE A 264 7.21 25.19 12.79
CA PHE A 264 5.83 25.16 12.28
C PHE A 264 4.93 26.06 13.16
N PRO A 265 4.11 26.96 12.57
CA PRO A 265 3.43 28.01 13.31
C PRO A 265 2.11 27.55 13.98
N ASP A 266 2.14 26.46 14.75
CA ASP A 266 1.01 25.91 15.51
C ASP A 266 0.92 26.49 16.95
N GLN A 267 1.66 27.56 17.26
CA GLN A 267 1.68 28.16 18.60
C GLN A 267 0.28 28.45 19.16
N PRO A 268 -0.70 28.98 18.39
CA PRO A 268 -2.04 29.20 18.93
C PRO A 268 -2.76 27.93 19.38
N ALA A 269 -2.64 26.84 18.60
CA ALA A 269 -3.21 25.53 18.96
C ALA A 269 -2.52 24.93 20.18
N TRP A 270 -1.19 25.03 20.25
CA TRP A 270 -0.40 24.62 21.40
C TRP A 270 -0.80 25.35 22.70
N GLN A 271 -0.99 26.67 22.65
CA GLN A 271 -1.43 27.46 23.82
C GLN A 271 -2.82 27.04 24.29
N ARG A 272 -3.76 26.78 23.39
CA ARG A 272 -5.09 26.25 23.76
C ARG A 272 -5.00 24.88 24.44
N TYR A 273 -4.12 23.98 23.94
CA TYR A 273 -3.87 22.70 24.58
C TYR A 273 -3.39 22.85 26.02
N LEU A 274 -2.40 23.72 26.27
CA LEU A 274 -1.89 24.00 27.62
C LEU A 274 -2.95 24.62 28.53
N ALA A 275 -3.70 25.60 28.01
CA ALA A 275 -4.79 26.27 28.77
C ALA A 275 -5.92 25.29 29.11
N GLY A 276 -6.12 24.23 28.29
CA GLY A 276 -7.04 23.13 28.55
C GLY A 276 -6.52 22.09 29.54
N GLY A 277 -5.35 22.30 30.16
CA GLY A 277 -4.74 21.37 31.13
C GLY A 277 -3.86 20.30 30.50
N GLY A 278 -3.45 20.47 29.25
CA GLY A 278 -2.55 19.54 28.55
C GLY A 278 -1.20 19.39 29.25
N GLN A 279 -0.71 18.16 29.37
CA GLN A 279 0.51 17.81 30.14
C GLN A 279 1.67 17.27 29.27
N LEU A 280 1.45 17.03 27.98
CA LEU A 280 2.50 16.54 27.09
C LEU A 280 3.49 17.66 26.75
N ASP A 281 4.72 17.31 26.42
CA ASP A 281 5.59 18.23 25.70
C ASP A 281 5.08 18.45 24.26
N ARG A 282 5.59 19.48 23.58
CA ARG A 282 5.06 19.90 22.27
C ARG A 282 5.23 18.81 21.20
N ALA A 283 6.32 18.08 21.22
CA ALA A 283 6.57 17.00 20.25
C ALA A 283 5.63 15.81 20.48
N ALA A 284 5.41 15.43 21.73
CA ALA A 284 4.45 14.38 22.09
C ALA A 284 3.01 14.79 21.77
N TRP A 285 2.64 16.05 22.01
CA TRP A 285 1.34 16.59 21.61
C TRP A 285 1.13 16.57 20.09
N ARG A 286 2.12 16.97 19.30
CA ARG A 286 2.07 16.89 17.84
C ARG A 286 1.87 15.44 17.36
N ARG A 287 2.59 14.47 17.94
CA ARG A 287 2.40 13.04 17.63
C ARG A 287 1.02 12.54 18.04
N GLN A 288 0.51 12.99 19.18
CA GLN A 288 -0.84 12.63 19.62
C GLN A 288 -1.90 13.12 18.62
N ASN A 289 -1.79 14.34 18.09
CA ASN A 289 -2.72 14.87 17.09
C ASN A 289 -2.74 14.01 15.83
N VAL A 290 -1.57 13.61 15.34
CA VAL A 290 -1.45 12.71 14.17
C VAL A 290 -2.03 11.34 14.49
N ASN A 291 -1.66 10.74 15.62
CA ASN A 291 -2.14 9.43 16.04
C ASN A 291 -3.67 9.35 16.14
N GLN A 292 -4.30 10.41 16.67
CA GLN A 292 -5.76 10.51 16.77
C GLN A 292 -6.43 10.50 15.39
N LEU A 293 -5.86 11.17 14.38
CA LEU A 293 -6.39 11.10 13.02
C LEU A 293 -6.26 9.69 12.44
N ILE A 294 -5.10 9.03 12.63
CA ILE A 294 -4.88 7.68 12.11
C ILE A 294 -5.87 6.67 12.72
N GLU A 295 -6.05 6.71 14.04
CA GLU A 295 -7.02 5.86 14.73
C GLU A 295 -8.46 6.13 14.27
N ALA A 296 -8.83 7.41 14.11
CA ALA A 296 -10.14 7.82 13.66
C ALA A 296 -10.42 7.40 12.21
N LEU A 297 -9.42 7.50 11.31
CA LEU A 297 -9.50 7.02 9.93
C LEU A 297 -9.72 5.51 9.91
N TYR A 298 -8.88 4.73 10.59
CA TYR A 298 -9.00 3.27 10.66
C TYR A 298 -10.41 2.85 11.12
N SER A 299 -10.85 3.39 12.25
CA SER A 299 -12.13 3.07 12.84
C SER A 299 -13.31 3.55 11.98
N GLY A 300 -13.20 4.73 11.38
CA GLY A 300 -14.23 5.33 10.54
C GLY A 300 -14.41 4.57 9.23
N ILE A 301 -13.31 4.24 8.53
CA ILE A 301 -13.32 3.51 7.27
C ILE A 301 -14.03 2.15 7.43
N HIS A 302 -13.63 1.36 8.43
CA HIS A 302 -14.19 0.02 8.62
C HIS A 302 -15.64 0.02 9.14
N ARG A 303 -16.07 1.10 9.79
CA ARG A 303 -17.48 1.29 10.17
C ARG A 303 -18.37 1.59 8.95
N GLU A 304 -17.85 2.35 7.97
CA GLU A 304 -18.58 2.65 6.74
C GLU A 304 -18.57 1.45 5.78
N LYS A 305 -17.40 0.83 5.55
CA LYS A 305 -17.22 -0.34 4.70
C LYS A 305 -16.12 -1.24 5.25
N ALA A 306 -16.51 -2.32 5.90
CA ALA A 306 -15.60 -3.22 6.61
C ALA A 306 -14.48 -3.82 5.72
N TRP A 307 -14.69 -3.91 4.42
CA TRP A 307 -13.73 -4.50 3.47
C TRP A 307 -12.73 -3.51 2.87
N VAL A 308 -12.91 -2.19 3.04
CA VAL A 308 -12.00 -1.19 2.49
C VAL A 308 -10.73 -1.16 3.31
N ARG A 309 -9.60 -1.53 2.70
CA ARG A 309 -8.29 -1.55 3.38
C ARG A 309 -7.80 -0.12 3.64
N PHE A 310 -7.20 0.10 4.78
CA PHE A 310 -6.53 1.36 5.10
C PHE A 310 -5.01 1.17 5.08
N GLY A 311 -4.32 1.88 4.20
CA GLY A 311 -2.88 1.85 4.02
C GLY A 311 -2.21 3.17 4.29
N ILE A 312 -0.95 3.10 4.74
CA ILE A 312 -0.13 4.28 5.02
C ILE A 312 1.25 4.08 4.41
N SER A 313 1.77 5.09 3.69
CA SER A 313 3.16 5.11 3.22
C SER A 313 4.00 6.14 3.98
N PRO A 314 4.49 5.77 5.18
CA PRO A 314 5.34 6.64 5.95
C PRO A 314 6.76 6.73 5.37
N PHE A 315 7.56 7.70 5.82
CA PHE A 315 8.99 7.73 5.51
C PHE A 315 9.67 6.40 5.90
N GLY A 316 10.62 5.93 5.09
CA GLY A 316 11.13 4.56 5.20
C GLY A 316 11.98 4.26 6.44
N ILE A 317 12.49 5.26 7.13
CA ILE A 317 13.36 5.09 8.31
C ILE A 317 12.54 5.28 9.58
N GLY A 318 12.59 4.28 10.46
CA GLY A 318 11.88 4.27 11.73
C GLY A 318 12.47 5.21 12.78
N ARG A 319 11.86 5.19 13.97
CA ARG A 319 12.23 6.07 15.09
C ARG A 319 13.66 5.80 15.59
N PRO A 320 14.39 6.86 16.02
CA PRO A 320 15.82 6.77 16.31
C PRO A 320 16.22 5.74 17.36
N ASP A 321 15.39 5.59 18.40
CA ASP A 321 15.65 4.69 19.54
C ASP A 321 15.47 3.19 19.23
N ARG A 322 14.93 2.85 18.05
CA ARG A 322 14.68 1.47 17.60
C ARG A 322 15.41 1.08 16.32
N ARG A 323 16.09 2.03 15.69
CA ARG A 323 16.80 1.77 14.42
C ARG A 323 17.81 0.64 14.55
N PRO A 324 17.93 -0.21 13.54
CA PRO A 324 19.04 -1.14 13.44
C PRO A 324 20.39 -0.42 13.50
N PRO A 325 21.44 -1.06 14.07
CA PRO A 325 22.78 -0.50 14.05
C PRO A 325 23.23 -0.10 12.64
N GLY A 326 23.81 1.08 12.50
CA GLY A 326 24.30 1.60 11.22
C GLY A 326 23.24 2.34 10.37
N ILE A 327 21.97 2.25 10.70
CA ILE A 327 20.93 3.03 10.01
C ILE A 327 20.93 4.47 10.50
N LEU A 328 21.11 5.41 9.56
CA LEU A 328 21.16 6.85 9.79
C LEU A 328 20.14 7.56 8.87
N GLY A 329 19.83 8.81 9.18
CA GLY A 329 19.02 9.67 8.33
C GLY A 329 17.85 10.34 9.04
N PHE A 330 16.95 10.88 8.26
CA PHE A 330 15.81 11.66 8.70
C PHE A 330 14.93 10.88 9.67
N SER A 331 14.39 11.56 10.68
CA SER A 331 13.48 11.00 11.67
C SER A 331 12.06 11.52 11.42
N GLN A 332 11.20 10.68 10.86
CA GLN A 332 9.78 11.03 10.74
C GLN A 332 9.10 11.16 12.12
N TYR A 333 9.53 10.39 13.10
CA TYR A 333 9.02 10.44 14.47
C TYR A 333 9.22 11.82 15.12
N ASP A 334 10.41 12.44 14.89
CA ASP A 334 10.76 13.73 15.49
C ASP A 334 10.38 14.93 14.61
N LYS A 335 10.30 14.75 13.29
CA LYS A 335 10.17 15.86 12.33
C LYS A 335 8.79 15.93 11.68
N LEU A 336 8.19 14.79 11.37
CA LEU A 336 6.83 14.70 10.83
C LEU A 336 5.82 14.32 11.92
N TYR A 337 6.32 14.04 13.14
CA TYR A 337 5.54 13.59 14.29
C TYR A 337 4.69 12.35 14.00
N ALA A 338 5.23 11.46 13.16
CA ALA A 338 4.63 10.20 12.72
C ALA A 338 5.17 9.03 13.55
N ASP A 339 4.31 8.39 14.34
CA ASP A 339 4.64 7.21 15.16
C ASP A 339 4.12 5.94 14.47
N ALA A 340 4.74 5.60 13.32
CA ALA A 340 4.30 4.48 12.50
C ALA A 340 4.43 3.13 13.22
N GLU A 341 5.38 2.99 14.12
CA GLU A 341 5.55 1.83 14.98
C GLU A 341 4.36 1.64 15.94
N LEU A 342 3.84 2.74 16.50
CA LEU A 342 2.63 2.71 17.33
C LEU A 342 1.41 2.27 16.50
N TRP A 343 1.28 2.77 15.27
CA TRP A 343 0.15 2.41 14.41
C TRP A 343 0.16 0.92 14.05
N LEU A 344 1.32 0.35 13.73
CA LEU A 344 1.50 -1.10 13.53
C LEU A 344 1.18 -1.89 14.80
N LYS A 345 1.71 -1.48 15.95
CA LYS A 345 1.49 -2.12 17.25
C LYS A 345 0.02 -2.15 17.64
N ASN A 346 -0.72 -1.08 17.38
CA ASN A 346 -2.14 -0.98 17.67
C ASN A 346 -3.02 -1.61 16.57
N GLY A 347 -2.46 -1.84 15.37
CA GLY A 347 -3.19 -2.35 14.22
C GLY A 347 -4.12 -1.30 13.61
N TRP A 348 -3.77 -0.01 13.68
CA TRP A 348 -4.54 1.12 13.11
C TRP A 348 -4.29 1.31 11.62
N LEU A 349 -3.96 0.24 10.91
CA LEU A 349 -3.82 0.15 9.46
C LEU A 349 -3.94 -1.31 9.02
N ASP A 350 -4.24 -1.55 7.74
CA ASP A 350 -4.26 -2.89 7.16
C ASP A 350 -2.97 -3.19 6.40
N TYR A 351 -2.35 -2.16 5.82
CA TYR A 351 -1.03 -2.30 5.22
C TYR A 351 -0.16 -1.06 5.42
N LEU A 352 1.12 -1.30 5.67
CA LEU A 352 2.17 -0.30 5.70
C LEU A 352 2.98 -0.39 4.42
N SER A 353 3.17 0.74 3.72
CA SER A 353 4.06 0.85 2.56
C SER A 353 5.22 1.79 2.86
N PRO A 354 6.19 1.39 3.70
CA PRO A 354 7.29 2.29 4.05
C PRO A 354 8.08 2.63 2.79
N GLN A 355 8.40 3.92 2.61
CA GLN A 355 9.11 4.43 1.43
C GLN A 355 10.60 4.06 1.50
N LEU A 356 10.94 2.82 1.10
CA LEU A 356 12.32 2.31 1.13
C LEU A 356 13.08 2.73 -0.13
N TYR A 357 13.31 4.03 -0.27
CA TYR A 357 13.81 4.66 -1.50
C TYR A 357 15.34 4.68 -1.61
N TRP A 358 16.00 3.64 -1.11
CA TRP A 358 17.46 3.47 -1.16
C TRP A 358 17.85 2.11 -1.72
N PRO A 359 19.04 2.04 -2.40
CA PRO A 359 19.57 0.76 -2.85
C PRO A 359 19.88 -0.21 -1.71
N ILE A 360 19.89 -1.51 -2.01
CA ILE A 360 20.31 -2.56 -1.07
C ILE A 360 21.74 -2.29 -0.57
N ALA A 361 22.62 -1.82 -1.44
CA ALA A 361 24.03 -1.57 -1.11
C ALA A 361 24.28 -0.26 -0.32
N GLN A 362 23.27 0.58 -0.10
CA GLN A 362 23.44 1.86 0.60
C GLN A 362 23.42 1.67 2.12
N GLN A 363 24.53 1.31 2.72
CA GLN A 363 24.65 0.89 4.14
C GLN A 363 23.88 1.73 5.17
N PRO A 364 23.92 3.10 5.15
CA PRO A 364 23.17 3.87 6.15
C PRO A 364 21.65 3.79 6.02
N GLN A 365 21.12 3.33 4.86
CA GLN A 365 19.70 3.18 4.58
C GLN A 365 19.40 1.91 3.76
N ALA A 366 20.17 0.84 3.95
CA ALA A 366 20.04 -0.39 3.17
C ALA A 366 18.59 -0.91 3.14
N PHE A 367 18.06 -1.14 1.94
CA PHE A 367 16.67 -1.55 1.69
C PHE A 367 16.26 -2.78 2.51
N ASP A 368 17.09 -3.83 2.48
CA ASP A 368 16.83 -5.10 3.16
C ASP A 368 16.82 -4.95 4.69
N VAL A 369 17.75 -4.15 5.25
CA VAL A 369 17.82 -3.88 6.69
C VAL A 369 16.59 -3.10 7.17
N LEU A 370 16.14 -2.11 6.38
CA LEU A 370 14.93 -1.34 6.69
C LEU A 370 13.66 -2.17 6.53
N LEU A 371 13.59 -3.05 5.52
CA LEU A 371 12.47 -3.98 5.38
C LEU A 371 12.38 -4.92 6.58
N ASP A 372 13.49 -5.52 6.99
CA ASP A 372 13.55 -6.39 8.16
C ASP A 372 13.16 -5.67 9.46
N TYR A 373 13.51 -4.37 9.56
CA TYR A 373 13.06 -3.52 10.66
C TYR A 373 11.52 -3.43 10.72
N TRP A 374 10.87 -3.04 9.61
CA TRP A 374 9.42 -2.87 9.58
C TRP A 374 8.66 -4.19 9.77
N LEU A 375 9.22 -5.31 9.29
CA LEU A 375 8.67 -6.64 9.52
C LEU A 375 8.72 -7.02 11.02
N ARG A 376 9.79 -6.66 11.74
CA ARG A 376 9.88 -6.89 13.20
C ARG A 376 8.94 -6.03 14.02
N GLU A 377 8.71 -4.77 13.61
CA GLU A 377 7.76 -3.88 14.28
C GLU A 377 6.29 -4.31 14.03
N ASN A 378 6.04 -5.16 13.06
CA ASN A 378 4.70 -5.63 12.66
C ASN A 378 4.17 -6.76 13.56
N THR A 379 3.91 -6.46 14.82
CA THR A 379 3.47 -7.45 15.82
C THR A 379 2.01 -7.89 15.67
N ARG A 380 1.22 -7.23 14.82
CA ARG A 380 -0.18 -7.54 14.55
C ARG A 380 -0.39 -8.34 13.27
N GLY A 381 0.68 -8.72 12.56
CA GLY A 381 0.58 -9.45 11.30
C GLY A 381 -0.15 -8.67 10.19
N ARG A 382 -0.06 -7.34 10.21
CA ARG A 382 -0.56 -6.49 9.12
C ARG A 382 0.31 -6.67 7.88
N HIS A 383 -0.17 -6.26 6.72
CA HIS A 383 0.66 -6.29 5.52
C HIS A 383 1.78 -5.24 5.60
N VAL A 384 3.00 -5.62 5.21
CA VAL A 384 4.11 -4.69 5.00
C VAL A 384 4.56 -4.83 3.56
N TRP A 385 4.21 -3.85 2.72
CA TRP A 385 4.45 -3.81 1.29
C TRP A 385 5.31 -2.59 0.94
N PRO A 386 6.65 -2.70 0.91
CA PRO A 386 7.53 -1.55 0.76
C PRO A 386 7.29 -0.79 -0.53
N GLY A 387 7.46 0.53 -0.46
CA GLY A 387 7.57 1.40 -1.62
C GLY A 387 8.94 1.27 -2.28
N LEU A 388 8.95 1.08 -3.60
CA LEU A 388 10.13 0.98 -4.44
C LEU A 388 10.31 2.27 -5.25
N TYR A 389 11.50 2.88 -5.25
CA TYR A 389 11.75 4.12 -5.96
C TYR A 389 12.05 3.88 -7.45
N THR A 390 11.08 3.33 -8.18
CA THR A 390 11.22 3.00 -9.60
C THR A 390 11.46 4.24 -10.47
N SER A 391 10.91 5.41 -10.07
CA SER A 391 11.17 6.69 -10.76
C SER A 391 12.62 7.13 -10.71
N ARG A 392 13.46 6.54 -9.83
CA ARG A 392 14.90 6.81 -9.77
C ARG A 392 15.67 6.22 -10.95
N ILE A 393 15.02 5.43 -11.78
CA ILE A 393 15.48 5.08 -13.13
C ILE A 393 15.21 6.31 -14.02
N ASP A 394 16.03 7.37 -13.89
CA ASP A 394 15.75 8.71 -14.44
C ASP A 394 16.89 9.26 -15.33
N GLY A 395 18.00 8.50 -15.44
CA GLY A 395 19.17 8.90 -16.22
C GLY A 395 20.06 9.95 -15.53
N SER A 396 19.77 10.36 -14.29
CA SER A 396 20.63 11.25 -13.50
C SER A 396 21.91 10.55 -13.04
N ALA A 397 22.86 11.30 -12.46
CA ALA A 397 24.10 10.75 -11.89
C ALA A 397 23.86 9.77 -10.73
N LYS A 398 22.68 9.82 -10.09
CA LYS A 398 22.27 8.90 -9.02
C LYS A 398 21.16 7.94 -9.48
N THR A 399 21.02 7.72 -10.79
CA THR A 399 20.01 6.82 -11.36
C THR A 399 20.20 5.38 -10.87
N TYR A 400 19.06 4.67 -10.72
CA TYR A 400 19.12 3.22 -10.52
C TYR A 400 19.23 2.50 -11.86
N GLU A 401 19.85 1.33 -11.84
CA GLU A 401 19.68 0.36 -12.89
C GLU A 401 18.41 -0.47 -12.60
N PRO A 402 17.70 -0.95 -13.62
CA PRO A 402 16.47 -1.74 -13.45
C PRO A 402 16.63 -2.96 -12.54
N GLU A 403 17.84 -3.56 -12.55
CA GLU A 403 18.20 -4.72 -11.73
C GLU A 403 18.10 -4.44 -10.24
N GLU A 404 18.26 -3.19 -9.80
CA GLU A 404 18.09 -2.83 -8.39
C GLU A 404 16.65 -3.07 -7.96
N ILE A 405 15.66 -2.62 -8.75
CA ILE A 405 14.24 -2.85 -8.47
C ILE A 405 13.90 -4.34 -8.48
N VAL A 406 14.41 -5.08 -9.47
CA VAL A 406 14.23 -6.55 -9.56
C VAL A 406 14.80 -7.25 -8.32
N LYS A 407 15.99 -6.85 -7.85
CA LYS A 407 16.62 -7.38 -6.63
C LYS A 407 15.81 -7.04 -5.38
N GLN A 408 15.30 -5.81 -5.24
CA GLN A 408 14.44 -5.40 -4.12
C GLN A 408 13.15 -6.24 -4.06
N ILE A 409 12.53 -6.54 -5.20
CA ILE A 409 11.40 -7.48 -5.28
C ILE A 409 11.83 -8.88 -4.81
N GLY A 410 12.99 -9.36 -5.24
CA GLY A 410 13.56 -10.63 -4.79
C GLY A 410 13.77 -10.69 -3.28
N VAL A 411 14.33 -9.63 -2.69
CA VAL A 411 14.48 -9.48 -1.23
C VAL A 411 13.12 -9.52 -0.53
N THR A 412 12.11 -8.78 -1.03
CA THR A 412 10.76 -8.79 -0.46
C THR A 412 10.16 -10.19 -0.47
N ARG A 413 10.29 -10.92 -1.58
CA ARG A 413 9.82 -12.31 -1.72
C ARG A 413 10.52 -13.28 -0.79
N SER A 414 11.81 -13.10 -0.54
CA SER A 414 12.58 -13.95 0.38
C SER A 414 12.16 -13.81 1.85
N ARG A 415 11.39 -12.78 2.21
CA ARG A 415 10.82 -12.56 3.56
C ARG A 415 9.39 -13.08 3.70
N ALA A 416 8.88 -13.78 2.69
CA ALA A 416 7.57 -14.42 2.77
C ALA A 416 7.54 -15.51 3.85
N GLY A 417 6.39 -15.70 4.51
CA GLY A 417 6.21 -16.70 5.56
C GLY A 417 6.25 -16.08 6.97
N GLY A 418 6.01 -16.89 7.99
CA GLY A 418 5.96 -16.42 9.38
C GLY A 418 4.88 -15.35 9.65
N GLY A 419 3.82 -15.31 8.83
CA GLY A 419 2.77 -14.28 8.89
C GLY A 419 3.00 -13.08 7.99
N ASN A 420 4.16 -12.97 7.32
CA ASN A 420 4.45 -11.89 6.37
C ASN A 420 3.86 -12.20 4.99
N SER A 421 3.04 -11.31 4.47
CA SER A 421 2.56 -11.34 3.09
C SER A 421 3.54 -10.64 2.16
N ILE A 422 3.57 -11.09 0.91
CA ILE A 422 4.43 -10.49 -0.11
C ILE A 422 3.70 -9.34 -0.80
N GLY A 423 4.41 -8.25 -1.06
CA GLY A 423 3.87 -7.13 -1.85
C GLY A 423 4.83 -5.96 -1.89
N HIS A 424 4.58 -5.05 -2.81
CA HIS A 424 5.32 -3.80 -2.97
C HIS A 424 4.54 -2.81 -3.84
N VAL A 425 4.95 -1.54 -3.79
CA VAL A 425 4.32 -0.46 -4.54
C VAL A 425 5.39 0.35 -5.27
N HIS A 426 5.28 0.50 -6.59
CA HIS A 426 6.21 1.29 -7.40
C HIS A 426 5.92 2.78 -7.31
N PHE A 427 6.88 3.58 -6.90
CA PHE A 427 6.83 5.04 -7.04
C PHE A 427 7.66 5.46 -8.26
N SER A 428 7.07 5.86 -9.37
CA SER A 428 5.66 5.91 -9.68
C SER A 428 5.40 5.19 -11.01
N ILE A 429 4.14 5.17 -11.43
CA ILE A 429 3.72 4.54 -12.70
C ILE A 429 4.44 5.10 -13.93
N ALA A 430 4.86 6.39 -13.91
CA ALA A 430 5.53 7.03 -15.04
C ALA A 430 6.77 6.27 -15.51
N ALA A 431 7.59 5.72 -14.61
CA ALA A 431 8.76 4.94 -14.99
C ALA A 431 8.38 3.66 -15.77
N LEU A 432 7.27 3.02 -15.36
CA LEU A 432 6.74 1.82 -16.01
C LEU A 432 6.07 2.16 -17.36
N MET A 433 5.34 3.28 -17.44
CA MET A 433 4.74 3.75 -18.67
C MET A 433 5.80 4.05 -19.76
N GLN A 434 6.89 4.67 -19.35
CA GLN A 434 8.00 5.06 -20.22
C GLN A 434 8.98 3.91 -20.49
N ASN A 435 8.81 2.76 -19.85
CA ASN A 435 9.74 1.63 -19.90
C ASN A 435 11.20 2.06 -19.74
N ARG A 436 11.47 2.92 -18.74
CA ARG A 436 12.79 3.52 -18.54
C ARG A 436 13.87 2.44 -18.42
N LYS A 437 14.91 2.50 -19.26
CA LYS A 437 15.98 1.49 -19.36
C LYS A 437 15.47 0.04 -19.46
N GLY A 438 14.24 -0.20 -19.96
CA GLY A 438 13.67 -1.53 -20.12
C GLY A 438 13.11 -2.14 -18.83
N ILE A 439 12.82 -1.36 -17.79
CA ILE A 439 12.32 -1.86 -16.49
C ILE A 439 11.03 -2.67 -16.66
N SER A 440 10.08 -2.24 -17.51
CA SER A 440 8.82 -2.96 -17.72
C SER A 440 9.04 -4.32 -18.36
N ASP A 441 9.99 -4.43 -19.28
CA ASP A 441 10.35 -5.69 -19.94
C ASP A 441 11.01 -6.64 -18.95
N GLN A 442 11.94 -6.15 -18.12
CA GLN A 442 12.56 -6.94 -17.06
C GLN A 442 11.55 -7.41 -16.01
N LEU A 443 10.64 -6.54 -15.57
CA LEU A 443 9.57 -6.95 -14.65
C LEU A 443 8.70 -8.04 -15.27
N LYS A 444 8.29 -7.90 -16.54
CA LYS A 444 7.44 -8.89 -17.23
C LYS A 444 8.13 -10.24 -17.38
N THR A 445 9.41 -10.25 -17.70
CA THR A 445 10.16 -11.48 -17.99
C THR A 445 10.77 -12.13 -16.75
N ILE A 446 11.03 -11.38 -15.67
CA ILE A 446 11.72 -11.88 -14.47
C ILE A 446 10.76 -11.95 -13.28
N SER A 447 10.13 -10.82 -12.92
CA SER A 447 9.39 -10.70 -11.66
C SER A 447 7.90 -11.01 -11.79
N TYR A 448 7.27 -10.68 -12.91
CA TYR A 448 5.82 -10.73 -13.11
C TYR A 448 5.40 -11.64 -14.26
N GLN A 449 6.04 -12.78 -14.41
CA GLN A 449 5.77 -13.76 -15.48
C GLN A 449 4.32 -14.27 -15.47
N SER A 450 3.71 -14.39 -14.29
CA SER A 450 2.32 -14.79 -14.09
C SER A 450 1.53 -13.76 -13.29
N ALA A 451 0.22 -13.79 -13.40
CA ALA A 451 -0.67 -13.04 -12.51
C ALA A 451 -0.50 -13.49 -11.05
N ALA A 452 -0.93 -12.65 -10.11
CA ALA A 452 -1.01 -12.97 -8.68
C ALA A 452 -2.30 -12.40 -8.10
N LEU A 453 -2.88 -13.10 -7.14
CA LEU A 453 -3.92 -12.58 -6.27
C LEU A 453 -3.30 -11.65 -5.22
N ILE A 454 -4.08 -10.70 -4.76
CA ILE A 454 -3.71 -9.91 -3.58
C ILE A 454 -3.74 -10.82 -2.34
N PRO A 455 -2.79 -10.69 -1.41
CA PRO A 455 -2.83 -11.44 -0.16
C PRO A 455 -4.12 -11.19 0.62
N ALA A 456 -4.68 -12.25 1.21
CA ALA A 456 -5.90 -12.16 1.99
C ALA A 456 -5.70 -11.29 3.24
N THR A 457 -6.77 -10.58 3.65
CA THR A 457 -6.81 -9.69 4.81
C THR A 457 -7.72 -10.29 5.89
N PRO A 458 -7.32 -11.39 6.58
CA PRO A 458 -8.21 -12.20 7.40
C PRO A 458 -8.71 -11.49 8.67
N TRP A 459 -8.04 -10.43 9.13
CA TRP A 459 -8.51 -9.63 10.28
C TRP A 459 -9.69 -8.72 9.96
N LEU A 460 -10.03 -8.53 8.66
CA LEU A 460 -11.24 -7.84 8.22
C LEU A 460 -12.39 -8.80 7.92
N GLY A 461 -12.08 -10.07 7.72
CA GLY A 461 -13.04 -11.14 7.45
C GLY A 461 -12.37 -12.33 6.77
N SER A 462 -12.79 -13.54 7.10
CA SER A 462 -12.21 -14.79 6.59
C SER A 462 -13.23 -15.73 5.93
N ASP A 463 -14.47 -15.29 5.75
CA ASP A 463 -15.52 -16.09 5.13
C ASP A 463 -15.26 -16.23 3.64
N ALA A 464 -15.02 -17.46 3.19
CA ALA A 464 -14.78 -17.73 1.78
C ALA A 464 -16.07 -17.52 0.96
N PRO A 465 -15.97 -16.97 -0.27
CA PRO A 465 -17.11 -16.89 -1.17
C PRO A 465 -17.58 -18.27 -1.61
N VAL A 466 -18.80 -18.36 -2.13
CA VAL A 466 -19.35 -19.60 -2.69
C VAL A 466 -18.55 -19.98 -3.94
N ALA A 467 -18.28 -21.26 -4.12
CA ALA A 467 -17.62 -21.80 -5.30
C ALA A 467 -18.35 -21.40 -6.60
N PRO A 468 -17.64 -21.08 -7.68
CA PRO A 468 -18.25 -20.62 -8.92
C PRO A 468 -18.95 -21.78 -9.67
N LYS A 469 -19.99 -21.45 -10.44
CA LYS A 469 -20.50 -22.34 -11.47
C LYS A 469 -19.67 -22.11 -12.74
N VAL A 470 -19.21 -23.18 -13.36
CA VAL A 470 -18.32 -23.10 -14.53
C VAL A 470 -18.86 -23.99 -15.66
N GLY A 471 -19.13 -23.38 -16.81
CA GLY A 471 -19.33 -24.07 -18.07
C GLY A 471 -18.07 -23.97 -18.93
N ALA A 472 -17.80 -24.96 -19.77
CA ALA A 472 -16.70 -24.93 -20.72
C ALA A 472 -17.15 -25.45 -22.09
N LYS A 473 -16.70 -24.77 -23.15
CA LYS A 473 -16.97 -25.16 -24.53
C LYS A 473 -15.73 -24.88 -25.39
N ARG A 474 -15.34 -25.84 -26.21
CA ARG A 474 -14.24 -25.61 -27.17
C ARG A 474 -14.73 -24.67 -28.28
N GLY A 475 -14.04 -23.53 -28.39
CA GLY A 475 -14.21 -22.55 -29.45
C GLY A 475 -13.09 -22.63 -30.51
N THR A 476 -13.11 -21.70 -31.47
CA THR A 476 -12.09 -21.57 -32.53
C THR A 476 -10.78 -20.97 -32.05
N ALA A 477 -10.85 -20.15 -30.97
CA ALA A 477 -9.70 -19.43 -30.39
C ALA A 477 -9.12 -20.12 -29.15
N GLY A 478 -9.67 -21.26 -28.74
CA GLY A 478 -9.28 -21.99 -27.53
C GLY A 478 -10.47 -22.55 -26.77
N LEU A 479 -10.38 -22.55 -25.43
CA LEU A 479 -11.43 -23.01 -24.54
C LEU A 479 -12.20 -21.82 -23.96
N ASP A 480 -13.48 -21.69 -24.29
CA ASP A 480 -14.38 -20.68 -23.74
C ASP A 480 -14.98 -21.16 -22.43
N LEU A 481 -14.77 -20.41 -21.37
CA LEU A 481 -15.37 -20.63 -20.04
C LEU A 481 -16.50 -19.65 -19.82
N THR A 482 -17.64 -20.15 -19.37
CA THR A 482 -18.73 -19.33 -18.84
C THR A 482 -18.73 -19.44 -17.32
N LEU A 483 -18.56 -18.32 -16.63
CA LEU A 483 -18.32 -18.24 -15.19
C LEU A 483 -19.45 -17.49 -14.50
N SER A 484 -19.93 -18.00 -13.37
CA SER A 484 -20.90 -17.33 -12.52
C SER A 484 -20.55 -17.58 -11.06
N ALA A 485 -20.42 -16.50 -10.28
CA ALA A 485 -20.14 -16.56 -8.85
C ALA A 485 -21.19 -15.78 -8.04
N GLY A 486 -21.20 -15.99 -6.73
CA GLY A 486 -22.01 -15.19 -5.80
C GLY A 486 -21.60 -13.70 -5.80
N LYS A 487 -22.47 -12.84 -5.28
CA LYS A 487 -22.27 -11.37 -5.27
C LYS A 487 -21.02 -10.89 -4.53
N SER A 488 -20.47 -11.69 -3.61
CA SER A 488 -19.26 -11.37 -2.86
C SER A 488 -17.97 -11.54 -3.68
N ALA A 489 -18.00 -12.32 -4.77
CA ALA A 489 -16.83 -12.54 -5.60
C ALA A 489 -16.51 -11.30 -6.45
N THR A 490 -15.24 -10.91 -6.48
CA THR A 490 -14.72 -9.83 -7.32
C THR A 490 -13.82 -10.34 -8.44
N GLN A 491 -13.24 -11.54 -8.25
CA GLN A 491 -12.33 -12.15 -9.21
C GLN A 491 -12.55 -13.66 -9.30
N TYR A 492 -12.09 -14.24 -10.41
CA TYR A 492 -11.87 -15.66 -10.59
C TYR A 492 -10.38 -15.95 -10.64
N ALA A 493 -9.95 -16.96 -9.89
CA ALA A 493 -8.63 -17.57 -10.00
C ALA A 493 -8.77 -18.83 -10.87
N ILE A 494 -8.06 -18.87 -11.99
CA ILE A 494 -8.21 -19.88 -13.03
C ILE A 494 -6.87 -20.55 -13.26
N TRP A 495 -6.81 -21.87 -13.16
CA TRP A 495 -5.67 -22.69 -13.57
C TRP A 495 -6.04 -23.45 -14.82
N ALA A 496 -5.23 -23.33 -15.86
CA ALA A 496 -5.34 -24.10 -17.08
C ALA A 496 -4.07 -24.95 -17.27
N ARG A 497 -4.22 -26.22 -17.55
CA ARG A 497 -3.08 -27.15 -17.77
C ARG A 497 -2.85 -27.37 -19.27
N TYR A 498 -1.65 -27.03 -19.71
CA TYR A 498 -1.18 -27.27 -21.08
C TYR A 498 -0.05 -28.33 -21.04
N GLY A 499 -0.33 -29.55 -21.52
CA GLY A 499 0.54 -30.68 -21.25
C GLY A 499 0.65 -30.95 -19.74
N ASP A 500 1.87 -30.86 -19.20
CA ASP A 500 2.13 -31.05 -17.76
C ASP A 500 2.23 -29.73 -16.98
N GLU A 501 2.12 -28.57 -17.64
CA GLU A 501 2.31 -27.28 -17.01
C GLU A 501 1.00 -26.57 -16.70
N TRP A 502 0.88 -26.03 -15.47
CA TRP A 502 -0.22 -25.18 -15.06
C TRP A 502 0.08 -23.70 -15.36
N ARG A 503 -0.87 -23.02 -15.98
CA ARG A 503 -0.90 -21.57 -16.16
C ARG A 503 -1.95 -20.97 -15.24
N PHE A 504 -1.60 -19.86 -14.60
CA PHE A 504 -2.47 -19.15 -13.68
C PHE A 504 -2.96 -17.84 -14.29
N VAL A 505 -4.28 -17.64 -14.29
CA VAL A 505 -4.95 -16.46 -14.84
C VAL A 505 -5.90 -15.89 -13.79
N VAL A 506 -5.98 -14.57 -13.71
CA VAL A 506 -6.97 -13.84 -12.88
C VAL A 506 -7.91 -13.07 -13.81
N ALA A 507 -9.21 -13.29 -13.66
CA ALA A 507 -10.25 -12.59 -14.40
C ALA A 507 -11.22 -11.88 -13.44
N PRO A 508 -11.74 -10.66 -13.77
CA PRO A 508 -12.73 -9.98 -12.95
C PRO A 508 -14.06 -10.73 -12.96
N ALA A 509 -14.72 -10.82 -11.80
CA ALA A 509 -15.98 -11.59 -11.66
C ALA A 509 -17.14 -10.98 -12.46
N GLY A 510 -17.10 -9.66 -12.74
CA GLY A 510 -18.06 -8.99 -13.61
C GLY A 510 -17.99 -9.42 -15.09
N ARG A 511 -16.95 -10.14 -15.48
CA ARG A 511 -16.76 -10.70 -16.82
C ARG A 511 -17.15 -12.18 -16.79
N GLY A 512 -18.36 -12.49 -17.24
CA GLY A 512 -18.91 -13.85 -17.21
C GLY A 512 -18.22 -14.83 -18.14
N ASP A 513 -17.45 -14.35 -19.14
CA ASP A 513 -16.80 -15.17 -20.16
C ASP A 513 -15.29 -14.97 -20.19
N VAL A 514 -14.54 -16.07 -20.25
CA VAL A 514 -13.08 -16.07 -20.35
C VAL A 514 -12.65 -17.09 -21.40
N THR A 515 -11.91 -16.67 -22.41
CA THR A 515 -11.31 -17.57 -23.40
C THR A 515 -9.87 -17.88 -23.01
N LEU A 516 -9.56 -19.15 -22.83
CA LEU A 516 -8.21 -19.67 -22.63
C LEU A 516 -7.66 -20.09 -23.99
N ALA A 517 -6.78 -19.28 -24.55
CA ALA A 517 -6.16 -19.57 -25.84
C ALA A 517 -5.30 -20.83 -25.75
N ASP A 518 -5.18 -21.55 -26.88
CA ASP A 518 -4.24 -22.65 -26.99
C ASP A 518 -2.79 -22.11 -26.93
N GLU A 519 -1.92 -22.75 -26.17
CA GLU A 519 -0.50 -22.39 -26.04
C GLU A 519 0.38 -23.26 -26.92
N ASN A 520 1.11 -22.65 -27.85
CA ASN A 520 1.99 -23.38 -28.79
C ASN A 520 1.29 -24.53 -29.52
N GLY A 521 0.01 -24.38 -29.86
CA GLY A 521 -0.80 -25.42 -30.47
C GLY A 521 -1.30 -26.49 -29.50
N ILE A 522 -1.02 -26.39 -28.22
CA ILE A 522 -1.52 -27.31 -27.18
C ILE A 522 -2.78 -26.72 -26.57
N ALA A 523 -3.86 -27.47 -26.61
CA ALA A 523 -5.12 -27.11 -25.98
C ALA A 523 -5.07 -27.32 -24.46
N ALA A 524 -5.83 -26.51 -23.72
CA ALA A 524 -6.01 -26.74 -22.28
C ALA A 524 -6.67 -28.11 -22.03
N GLY A 525 -5.98 -29.01 -21.32
CA GLY A 525 -6.41 -30.38 -21.02
C GLY A 525 -7.08 -30.54 -19.67
N ALA A 526 -6.97 -29.54 -18.78
CA ALA A 526 -7.69 -29.47 -17.51
C ALA A 526 -7.82 -28.02 -17.08
N VAL A 527 -8.94 -27.68 -16.43
CA VAL A 527 -9.16 -26.34 -15.87
C VAL A 527 -9.71 -26.47 -14.45
N VAL A 528 -9.20 -25.65 -13.56
CA VAL A 528 -9.70 -25.51 -12.17
C VAL A 528 -9.96 -24.04 -11.90
N VAL A 529 -11.09 -23.74 -11.28
CA VAL A 529 -11.52 -22.36 -11.02
C VAL A 529 -11.95 -22.20 -9.57
N SER A 530 -11.57 -21.09 -8.93
CA SER A 530 -12.16 -20.62 -7.68
C SER A 530 -12.61 -19.17 -7.80
N ALA A 531 -13.54 -18.76 -6.95
CA ALA A 531 -13.96 -17.38 -6.78
C ALA A 531 -13.14 -16.73 -5.66
N VAL A 532 -12.84 -15.44 -5.79
CA VAL A 532 -12.08 -14.66 -4.81
C VAL A 532 -12.88 -13.40 -4.46
N ASP A 533 -13.00 -13.10 -3.17
CA ASP A 533 -13.69 -11.91 -2.68
C ASP A 533 -12.75 -10.68 -2.57
N ARG A 534 -13.28 -9.53 -2.11
CA ARG A 534 -12.53 -8.28 -1.92
C ARG A 534 -11.45 -8.37 -0.85
N LEU A 535 -11.58 -9.29 0.11
CA LEU A 535 -10.61 -9.51 1.16
C LEU A 535 -9.51 -10.51 0.77
N GLY A 536 -9.60 -11.07 -0.45
CA GLY A 536 -8.66 -12.06 -0.96
C GLY A 536 -8.97 -13.49 -0.48
N ASN A 537 -10.14 -13.74 0.15
CA ASN A 537 -10.56 -15.09 0.51
C ASN A 537 -10.93 -15.86 -0.76
N GLU A 538 -10.47 -17.11 -0.86
CA GLU A 538 -10.68 -17.99 -2.01
C GLU A 538 -11.71 -19.05 -1.65
N SER A 539 -12.67 -19.29 -2.55
CA SER A 539 -13.64 -20.37 -2.44
C SER A 539 -13.01 -21.73 -2.61
N GLU A 540 -13.78 -22.77 -2.38
CA GLU A 540 -13.44 -24.11 -2.89
C GLU A 540 -13.23 -24.08 -4.40
N ARG A 541 -12.33 -24.96 -4.89
CA ARG A 541 -11.94 -25.07 -6.28
C ARG A 541 -12.88 -26.00 -7.03
N VAL A 542 -13.32 -25.58 -8.19
CA VAL A 542 -14.18 -26.37 -9.09
C VAL A 542 -13.33 -26.88 -10.25
N THR A 543 -13.29 -28.19 -10.42
CA THR A 543 -12.71 -28.83 -11.60
C THR A 543 -13.69 -28.81 -12.76
N VAL A 544 -13.26 -28.37 -13.92
CA VAL A 544 -14.06 -28.27 -15.13
C VAL A 544 -13.95 -29.56 -15.93
N LYS A 545 -15.09 -30.15 -16.31
CA LYS A 545 -15.12 -31.24 -17.30
C LYS A 545 -14.90 -30.65 -18.70
N LEU A 546 -13.89 -31.13 -19.43
CA LEU A 546 -13.60 -30.75 -20.81
C LEU A 546 -14.14 -31.79 -21.78
#